data_9bea5e9080d80ee1e36541acd0a1598f
#
_entry.id   9bea5e9080d80ee1e36541acd0a1598f
#
_cell.length_a   1.000
_cell.length_b   1.000
_cell.length_c   1.000
_cell.angle_alpha   90.00
_cell.angle_beta   90.00
_cell.angle_gamma   90.00
#
_symmetry.space_group_name_H-M   'P 1'
#
loop_
_entity.id
_entity.type
_entity.pdbx_description
1 polymer ?
#
loop_
_entity_poly.entity_id
_entity_poly.type
_entity_poly.pdbx_seq_one_letter_code
_entity_poly.pdbx_strand_id
1 'polypeptide(L)'
;MRNLAVRYLLLISLLGQSLAAAAGAPAKTLCQAPCTSEGGWELSVGLGLGMSTNPLKGGSDIPLLVRPRLSYYGERVFLDNYEAGVMLWENSSQQINLLVLPSLEQLYFRRWQYASGGFSLDPDFIKGEGAAESTGDKPPHLHHRHTSALGGFEYNASLGGFFDGLEFNWQFLEELSGYHAGREMRLAISRDFLTYWRASLGANFQSRDYINYYFGVSASEASPLFSRYTPNSGGWSKLVRVEYLKPLSPHLAIKGGAALKIFSSAVADSPLLEESSVYSLFLGGVYYF
;
A
#
# COMPACT_ATOMS: atom_id res chain seq x y z
N MET A 1 16.24 -26.92 -7.52
CA MET A 1 15.41 -25.86 -8.07
C MET A 1 13.94 -26.13 -7.72
N ARG A 2 13.59 -26.12 -6.46
CA ARG A 2 12.20 -26.38 -6.01
C ARG A 2 12.05 -25.66 -4.69
N ASN A 3 11.01 -24.88 -4.53
CA ASN A 3 10.48 -24.30 -3.30
C ASN A 3 10.80 -22.82 -2.98
N LEU A 4 10.67 -21.94 -3.96
CA LEU A 4 10.71 -20.50 -3.65
C LEU A 4 9.35 -19.79 -3.71
N ALA A 5 8.33 -20.47 -4.21
CA ALA A 5 7.01 -19.86 -4.44
C ALA A 5 6.11 -19.73 -3.19
N VAL A 6 6.54 -20.17 -2.02
CA VAL A 6 5.60 -20.52 -0.94
C VAL A 6 5.47 -19.49 0.19
N ARG A 7 6.14 -18.33 0.14
CA ARG A 7 6.16 -17.41 1.29
C ARG A 7 5.74 -15.96 1.05
N TYR A 8 4.93 -15.70 0.04
CA TYR A 8 4.51 -14.33 -0.25
C TYR A 8 3.09 -14.03 0.18
N LEU A 9 2.81 -14.07 1.47
CA LEU A 9 1.43 -13.93 1.89
C LEU A 9 1.16 -12.99 3.03
N LEU A 10 1.87 -11.92 3.11
CA LEU A 10 1.58 -10.94 4.13
C LEU A 10 2.07 -9.60 3.72
N LEU A 11 1.24 -8.81 3.18
CA LEU A 11 1.42 -7.36 3.24
C LEU A 11 0.66 -6.63 2.15
N ILE A 12 -0.58 -6.39 2.35
CA ILE A 12 -1.16 -5.17 1.78
C ILE A 12 -2.09 -4.59 2.81
N SER A 13 -1.56 -3.65 3.54
CA SER A 13 -2.39 -2.66 4.20
C SER A 13 -2.82 -1.63 3.19
N LEU A 14 -3.92 -1.00 3.42
CA LEU A 14 -4.56 0.05 2.64
C LEU A 14 -3.69 1.28 2.29
N LEU A 15 -2.45 1.27 2.62
CA LEU A 15 -1.48 2.29 2.23
C LEU A 15 -0.46 1.65 1.27
N GLY A 16 -0.95 1.16 0.12
CA GLY A 16 -0.22 0.78 -1.08
C GLY A 16 1.29 0.65 -1.00
N GLN A 17 1.78 -0.28 -0.19
CA GLN A 17 3.19 -0.64 -0.19
C GLN A 17 3.25 -2.13 0.09
N SER A 18 3.34 -2.93 -0.94
CA SER A 18 3.76 -4.30 -0.81
C SER A 18 5.24 -4.33 -0.46
N LEU A 19 5.53 -4.86 0.68
CA LEU A 19 6.84 -5.35 1.02
C LEU A 19 6.78 -6.85 0.81
N ALA A 20 7.17 -7.30 -0.37
CA ALA A 20 7.32 -8.71 -0.64
C ALA A 20 8.56 -9.23 0.10
N ALA A 21 8.39 -10.25 0.89
CA ALA A 21 9.44 -10.87 1.64
C ALA A 21 9.83 -12.19 1.00
N ALA A 22 11.07 -12.31 0.54
CA ALA A 22 11.65 -13.57 0.13
C ALA A 22 12.33 -14.26 1.32
N ALA A 23 11.87 -15.41 1.72
CA ALA A 23 12.53 -16.22 2.73
C ALA A 23 13.14 -17.46 2.07
N GLY A 24 14.46 -17.60 2.16
CA GLY A 24 15.17 -18.83 1.84
C GLY A 24 14.74 -19.94 2.80
N ALA A 25 14.23 -21.06 2.29
CA ALA A 25 13.76 -22.16 3.09
C ALA A 25 14.88 -23.17 3.41
N PRO A 26 14.97 -23.69 4.64
CA PRO A 26 15.36 -25.07 4.82
C PRO A 26 14.13 -25.97 4.63
N ALA A 27 14.37 -27.06 3.96
CA ALA A 27 13.57 -28.26 3.78
C ALA A 27 12.19 -28.36 4.48
N LYS A 28 11.17 -28.66 3.65
CA LYS A 28 9.95 -29.41 4.02
C LYS A 28 9.35 -29.15 5.41
N THR A 29 8.98 -27.96 5.70
CA THR A 29 7.94 -27.73 6.70
C THR A 29 6.62 -27.61 5.92
N LEU A 30 5.68 -28.48 6.27
CA LEU A 30 4.31 -28.41 5.77
C LEU A 30 3.84 -26.96 5.76
N CYS A 31 3.47 -26.48 4.59
CA CYS A 31 2.90 -25.17 4.42
C CYS A 31 1.66 -25.08 5.30
N GLN A 32 1.79 -24.45 6.45
CA GLN A 32 0.63 -24.12 7.28
C GLN A 32 0.04 -22.83 6.72
N ALA A 33 -1.25 -22.89 6.36
CA ALA A 33 -1.94 -21.73 5.81
C ALA A 33 -1.60 -20.41 6.55
N PRO A 34 -1.41 -19.31 5.80
CA PRO A 34 -1.82 -19.09 4.43
C PRO A 34 -0.67 -19.21 3.43
N CYS A 35 -0.76 -20.13 2.50
CA CYS A 35 0.22 -20.31 1.43
C CYS A 35 -0.46 -20.44 0.09
N THR A 36 -0.09 -19.60 -0.87
CA THR A 36 -0.49 -19.77 -2.26
C THR A 36 0.42 -20.82 -2.91
N SER A 37 -0.15 -21.87 -3.49
CA SER A 37 0.60 -22.82 -4.30
C SER A 37 1.02 -22.18 -5.61
N GLU A 38 2.16 -22.56 -6.17
CA GLU A 38 2.58 -22.16 -7.51
C GLU A 38 1.48 -22.52 -8.54
N GLY A 39 1.06 -21.54 -9.35
CA GLY A 39 -0.06 -21.66 -10.30
C GLY A 39 -1.44 -21.59 -9.65
N GLY A 40 -1.55 -21.39 -8.34
CA GLY A 40 -2.80 -21.28 -7.61
C GLY A 40 -3.27 -19.84 -7.43
N TRP A 41 -4.59 -19.70 -7.35
CA TRP A 41 -5.24 -18.47 -6.90
C TRP A 41 -5.52 -18.56 -5.40
N GLU A 42 -5.34 -17.47 -4.70
CA GLU A 42 -5.78 -17.34 -3.33
C GLU A 42 -6.68 -16.11 -3.19
N LEU A 43 -7.84 -16.36 -2.67
CA LEU A 43 -8.78 -15.32 -2.25
C LEU A 43 -8.88 -15.32 -0.73
N SER A 44 -8.73 -14.17 -0.11
CA SER A 44 -9.01 -14.02 1.31
C SER A 44 -9.78 -12.74 1.60
N VAL A 45 -10.54 -12.76 2.69
CA VAL A 45 -11.30 -11.60 3.15
C VAL A 45 -11.01 -11.38 4.63
N GLY A 46 -10.43 -10.24 4.94
CA GLY A 46 -10.28 -9.75 6.30
C GLY A 46 -11.52 -8.97 6.74
N LEU A 47 -12.06 -9.34 7.89
CA LEU A 47 -13.14 -8.60 8.55
C LEU A 47 -12.64 -8.16 9.92
N GLY A 48 -12.80 -6.88 10.25
CA GLY A 48 -12.28 -6.37 11.51
C GLY A 48 -12.66 -4.92 11.79
N LEU A 49 -12.00 -4.37 12.77
CA LEU A 49 -12.10 -2.97 13.13
C LEU A 49 -10.75 -2.31 12.86
N GLY A 50 -10.79 -1.20 12.18
CA GLY A 50 -9.59 -0.44 11.90
C GLY A 50 -9.89 0.92 11.30
N MET A 51 -8.88 1.74 11.27
CA MET A 51 -8.96 3.11 10.76
C MET A 51 -7.58 3.53 10.25
N SER A 52 -7.57 4.32 9.20
CA SER A 52 -6.40 5.10 8.79
C SER A 52 -6.78 6.57 8.80
N THR A 53 -6.01 7.39 9.50
CA THR A 53 -6.26 8.84 9.54
C THR A 53 -6.09 9.46 8.16
N ASN A 54 -6.87 10.49 7.87
CA ASN A 54 -6.76 11.26 6.64
C ASN A 54 -5.94 12.54 6.93
N PRO A 55 -4.82 12.77 6.25
CA PRO A 55 -3.98 13.94 6.52
C PRO A 55 -4.54 15.23 5.91
N LEU A 56 -5.55 15.16 5.05
CA LEU A 56 -6.11 16.33 4.37
C LEU A 56 -7.05 17.13 5.27
N LYS A 57 -7.01 18.44 5.16
CA LYS A 57 -7.94 19.35 5.85
C LYS A 57 -9.38 19.01 5.48
N GLY A 58 -10.19 18.73 6.50
CA GLY A 58 -11.58 18.32 6.33
C GLY A 58 -11.75 16.94 5.69
N GLY A 59 -10.69 16.16 5.57
CA GLY A 59 -10.74 14.77 5.09
C GLY A 59 -11.38 13.86 6.14
N SER A 60 -12.11 12.85 5.68
CA SER A 60 -12.67 11.81 6.57
C SER A 60 -11.67 10.68 6.71
N ASP A 61 -11.50 10.18 7.92
CA ASP A 61 -10.68 8.99 8.17
C ASP A 61 -11.18 7.78 7.38
N ILE A 62 -10.27 6.94 6.95
CA ILE A 62 -10.54 5.78 6.10
C ILE A 62 -10.85 4.57 6.97
N PRO A 63 -12.10 4.05 6.97
CA PRO A 63 -12.45 2.87 7.75
C PRO A 63 -11.82 1.61 7.14
N LEU A 64 -11.24 0.77 7.99
CA LEU A 64 -10.63 -0.50 7.63
C LEU A 64 -11.48 -1.66 8.17
N LEU A 65 -12.67 -1.86 7.59
CA LEU A 65 -13.63 -2.87 8.08
C LEU A 65 -13.54 -4.17 7.30
N VAL A 66 -13.45 -4.06 5.97
CA VAL A 66 -13.38 -5.20 5.05
C VAL A 66 -12.12 -5.07 4.20
N ARG A 67 -11.33 -6.12 4.14
CA ARG A 67 -10.06 -6.16 3.41
C ARG A 67 -9.99 -7.40 2.52
N PRO A 68 -10.53 -7.32 1.31
CA PRO A 68 -10.36 -8.39 0.34
C PRO A 68 -8.91 -8.44 -0.12
N ARG A 69 -8.44 -9.64 -0.41
CA ARG A 69 -7.14 -9.87 -1.05
C ARG A 69 -7.29 -10.98 -2.07
N LEU A 70 -6.77 -10.74 -3.25
CA LEU A 70 -6.65 -11.72 -4.33
C LEU A 70 -5.18 -11.80 -4.70
N SER A 71 -4.63 -13.01 -4.71
CA SER A 71 -3.26 -13.24 -5.16
C SER A 71 -3.16 -14.45 -6.09
N TYR A 72 -2.20 -14.37 -6.99
CA TYR A 72 -1.82 -15.42 -7.92
C TYR A 72 -0.30 -15.41 -8.08
N TYR A 73 0.33 -16.55 -8.00
CA TYR A 73 1.76 -16.68 -8.24
C TYR A 73 2.01 -17.84 -9.21
N GLY A 74 2.29 -17.51 -10.49
CA GLY A 74 2.73 -18.45 -11.50
C GLY A 74 4.26 -18.54 -11.56
N GLU A 75 4.78 -19.29 -12.53
CA GLU A 75 6.23 -19.46 -12.73
C GLU A 75 6.96 -18.13 -12.90
N ARG A 76 6.36 -17.17 -13.60
CA ARG A 76 6.97 -15.86 -13.90
C ARG A 76 6.03 -14.69 -13.74
N VAL A 77 4.72 -14.91 -13.68
CA VAL A 77 3.72 -13.85 -13.56
C VAL A 77 3.13 -13.92 -12.17
N PHE A 78 2.95 -12.77 -11.55
CA PHE A 78 2.25 -12.69 -10.29
C PHE A 78 1.23 -11.56 -10.27
N LEU A 79 0.21 -11.76 -9.47
CA LEU A 79 -0.74 -10.74 -9.05
C LEU A 79 -0.81 -10.79 -7.53
N ASP A 80 -0.56 -9.70 -6.86
CA ASP A 80 -0.77 -9.60 -5.41
C ASP A 80 -1.63 -8.38 -5.13
N ASN A 81 -2.93 -8.63 -5.01
CA ASN A 81 -3.96 -7.63 -4.78
C ASN A 81 -3.98 -6.54 -5.89
N TYR A 82 -3.24 -5.46 -5.71
CA TYR A 82 -3.18 -4.34 -6.67
C TYR A 82 -1.89 -4.30 -7.47
N GLU A 83 -0.95 -5.18 -7.21
CA GLU A 83 0.32 -5.27 -7.92
C GLU A 83 0.30 -6.44 -8.88
N ALA A 84 0.54 -6.17 -10.15
CA ALA A 84 0.74 -7.19 -11.17
C ALA A 84 2.19 -7.10 -11.66
N GLY A 85 2.84 -8.24 -11.83
CA GLY A 85 4.23 -8.22 -12.25
C GLY A 85 4.69 -9.47 -12.96
N VAL A 86 5.90 -9.34 -13.50
CA VAL A 86 6.64 -10.42 -14.15
C VAL A 86 7.99 -10.56 -13.46
N MET A 87 8.30 -11.77 -13.05
CA MET A 87 9.60 -12.13 -12.51
C MET A 87 10.61 -12.23 -13.66
N LEU A 88 11.58 -11.32 -13.66
CA LEU A 88 12.64 -11.29 -14.67
C LEU A 88 13.78 -12.24 -14.33
N TRP A 89 14.12 -12.29 -13.06
CA TRP A 89 15.23 -13.10 -12.56
C TRP A 89 15.02 -13.42 -11.07
N GLU A 90 15.47 -14.62 -10.68
CA GLU A 90 15.37 -15.11 -9.30
C GLU A 90 16.52 -16.07 -8.99
N ASN A 91 17.01 -16.03 -7.75
CA ASN A 91 17.86 -17.06 -7.15
C ASN A 91 17.38 -17.38 -5.71
N SER A 92 18.19 -18.09 -4.92
CA SER A 92 17.81 -18.50 -3.56
C SER A 92 17.58 -17.37 -2.58
N SER A 93 18.07 -16.16 -2.84
CA SER A 93 18.04 -15.04 -1.89
C SER A 93 17.66 -13.71 -2.53
N GLN A 94 17.54 -13.63 -3.84
CA GLN A 94 17.31 -12.38 -4.57
C GLN A 94 16.32 -12.58 -5.71
N GLN A 95 15.55 -11.53 -6.01
CA GLN A 95 14.56 -11.53 -7.07
C GLN A 95 14.47 -10.14 -7.72
N ILE A 96 14.32 -10.11 -9.04
CA ILE A 96 14.07 -8.89 -9.82
C ILE A 96 12.76 -9.05 -10.57
N ASN A 97 11.87 -8.07 -10.40
CA ASN A 97 10.57 -8.04 -11.02
C ASN A 97 10.38 -6.77 -11.85
N LEU A 98 9.57 -6.88 -12.88
CA LEU A 98 8.90 -5.75 -13.51
C LEU A 98 7.46 -5.74 -13.02
N LEU A 99 6.94 -4.59 -12.59
CA LEU A 99 5.60 -4.54 -11.99
C LEU A 99 4.83 -3.26 -12.37
N VAL A 100 3.51 -3.37 -12.21
CA VAL A 100 2.56 -2.27 -12.37
C VAL A 100 1.61 -2.28 -11.17
N LEU A 101 1.33 -1.09 -10.63
CA LEU A 101 0.43 -0.91 -9.49
C LEU A 101 -0.24 0.47 -9.52
N PRO A 102 -1.40 0.66 -8.86
CA PRO A 102 -2.03 1.96 -8.74
C PRO A 102 -1.32 2.83 -7.68
N SER A 103 -1.32 4.13 -7.90
CA SER A 103 -1.05 5.09 -6.83
C SER A 103 -2.26 5.16 -5.88
N LEU A 104 -2.01 5.14 -4.58
CA LEU A 104 -3.07 5.12 -3.56
C LEU A 104 -3.28 6.48 -2.87
N GLU A 105 -2.51 7.50 -3.19
CA GLU A 105 -2.67 8.84 -2.60
C GLU A 105 -4.05 9.44 -2.88
N GLN A 106 -4.68 9.05 -3.98
CA GLN A 106 -6.06 9.46 -4.30
C GLN A 106 -7.06 9.08 -3.21
N LEU A 107 -6.79 8.01 -2.43
CA LEU A 107 -7.69 7.59 -1.36
C LEU A 107 -7.91 8.66 -0.30
N TYR A 108 -6.94 9.55 -0.09
CA TYR A 108 -7.08 10.67 0.85
C TYR A 108 -8.11 11.70 0.36
N PHE A 109 -8.33 11.83 -0.94
CA PHE A 109 -9.26 12.79 -1.55
C PHE A 109 -10.69 12.24 -1.67
N ARG A 110 -10.94 11.00 -1.27
CA ARG A 110 -12.28 10.38 -1.26
C ARG A 110 -12.96 10.62 0.08
N ARG A 111 -14.26 10.90 0.06
CA ARG A 111 -15.09 10.96 1.27
C ARG A 111 -15.56 9.56 1.62
N TRP A 112 -15.28 9.16 2.83
CA TRP A 112 -15.74 7.90 3.40
C TRP A 112 -16.94 8.21 4.32
N GLN A 113 -18.14 7.76 3.95
CA GLN A 113 -19.34 7.96 4.74
C GLN A 113 -19.74 6.66 5.42
N TYR A 114 -19.95 6.71 6.72
CA TYR A 114 -20.68 5.66 7.43
C TYR A 114 -22.16 5.88 7.17
N ALA A 115 -22.76 5.11 6.27
CA ALA A 115 -24.22 5.10 6.15
C ALA A 115 -24.80 4.42 7.41
N SER A 116 -25.76 5.06 8.03
CA SER A 116 -26.49 4.52 9.17
C SER A 116 -27.18 3.21 8.77
N GLY A 117 -26.55 2.08 9.08
CA GLY A 117 -27.12 0.76 8.83
C GLY A 117 -26.34 -0.15 7.88
N GLY A 118 -25.20 0.22 7.33
CA GLY A 118 -24.41 -0.66 6.47
C GLY A 118 -23.20 0.01 5.84
N PHE A 119 -22.23 -0.79 5.49
CA PHE A 119 -21.09 -0.40 4.69
C PHE A 119 -21.57 -0.14 3.25
N SER A 120 -21.57 1.10 2.80
CA SER A 120 -21.78 1.45 1.40
C SER A 120 -20.41 1.60 0.73
N LEU A 121 -20.00 0.61 -0.05
CA LEU A 121 -19.04 0.83 -1.13
C LEU A 121 -19.74 1.74 -2.13
N ASP A 122 -19.22 2.93 -2.34
CA ASP A 122 -19.70 3.81 -3.39
C ASP A 122 -19.72 3.02 -4.72
N PRO A 123 -20.89 2.84 -5.38
CA PRO A 123 -20.96 2.13 -6.64
C PRO A 123 -20.08 2.75 -7.72
N ASP A 124 -19.71 4.03 -7.60
CA ASP A 124 -18.80 4.72 -8.50
C ASP A 124 -17.33 4.32 -8.31
N PHE A 125 -16.99 3.59 -7.25
CA PHE A 125 -15.68 2.94 -7.11
C PHE A 125 -15.39 1.98 -8.29
N ILE A 126 -16.41 1.31 -8.81
CA ILE A 126 -16.30 0.36 -9.93
C ILE A 126 -16.34 1.08 -11.29
N LYS A 127 -16.95 2.25 -11.37
CA LYS A 127 -17.17 2.98 -12.64
C LYS A 127 -16.19 4.11 -12.94
N GLY A 128 -15.37 4.52 -11.98
CA GLY A 128 -14.41 5.61 -12.21
C GLY A 128 -15.03 6.99 -12.44
N GLU A 129 -16.34 7.13 -12.32
CA GLU A 129 -17.07 8.37 -12.56
C GLU A 129 -17.77 8.86 -11.29
N GLY A 130 -17.48 10.12 -10.95
CA GLY A 130 -18.38 11.01 -10.24
C GLY A 130 -18.58 10.79 -8.75
N ALA A 131 -18.03 11.69 -7.97
CA ALA A 131 -18.47 11.87 -6.59
C ALA A 131 -19.96 12.28 -6.56
N ALA A 132 -20.79 11.48 -5.86
CA ALA A 132 -22.16 11.86 -5.58
C ALA A 132 -22.19 13.19 -4.82
N GLU A 133 -23.02 14.11 -5.25
CA GLU A 133 -23.28 15.37 -4.58
C GLU A 133 -23.89 15.10 -3.20
N SER A 134 -23.10 15.22 -2.16
CA SER A 134 -23.61 15.39 -0.81
C SER A 134 -23.41 16.86 -0.40
N THR A 135 -24.51 17.48 -0.06
CA THR A 135 -24.62 18.83 0.51
C THR A 135 -23.93 18.87 1.88
N GLY A 136 -22.66 19.17 1.90
CA GLY A 136 -21.87 19.42 3.08
C GLY A 136 -20.49 19.86 2.65
N ASP A 137 -20.03 21.02 3.09
CA ASP A 137 -18.82 21.75 2.73
C ASP A 137 -17.78 20.97 1.92
N LYS A 138 -17.95 20.95 0.59
CA LYS A 138 -16.89 20.56 -0.33
C LYS A 138 -15.75 21.55 -0.09
N PRO A 139 -14.47 21.07 0.02
CA PRO A 139 -13.38 21.99 -0.27
C PRO A 139 -13.60 22.50 -1.70
N PRO A 140 -13.93 23.78 -1.85
CA PRO A 140 -14.35 24.29 -3.14
C PRO A 140 -13.18 24.24 -4.10
N HIS A 141 -13.39 23.65 -5.25
CA HIS A 141 -12.56 23.80 -6.45
C HIS A 141 -11.22 23.04 -6.51
N LEU A 142 -10.99 22.01 -5.72
CA LEU A 142 -9.83 21.13 -5.98
C LEU A 142 -10.09 20.31 -7.25
N HIS A 143 -9.16 20.35 -8.18
CA HIS A 143 -9.20 19.51 -9.37
C HIS A 143 -9.22 18.04 -8.98
N HIS A 144 -9.91 17.23 -9.75
CA HIS A 144 -9.99 15.81 -9.50
C HIS A 144 -8.59 15.18 -9.61
N ARG A 145 -8.16 14.45 -8.57
CA ARG A 145 -6.92 13.68 -8.57
C ARG A 145 -7.25 12.25 -8.99
N HIS A 146 -6.76 11.84 -10.16
CA HIS A 146 -6.98 10.48 -10.65
C HIS A 146 -6.04 9.49 -9.99
N THR A 147 -6.47 8.23 -9.89
CA THR A 147 -5.55 7.13 -9.58
C THR A 147 -4.64 6.93 -10.79
N SER A 148 -3.34 7.16 -10.62
CA SER A 148 -2.38 6.88 -11.68
C SER A 148 -1.88 5.43 -11.61
N ALA A 149 -1.56 4.85 -12.76
CA ALA A 149 -0.81 3.61 -12.83
C ALA A 149 0.69 3.92 -12.74
N LEU A 150 1.37 3.25 -11.84
CA LEU A 150 2.82 3.30 -11.70
C LEU A 150 3.41 2.00 -12.22
N GLY A 151 4.50 2.05 -12.95
CA GLY A 151 5.20 0.86 -13.41
C GLY A 151 6.70 1.00 -13.28
N GLY A 152 7.39 -0.12 -13.12
CA GLY A 152 8.83 -0.09 -12.93
C GLY A 152 9.41 -1.38 -12.40
N PHE A 153 10.57 -1.27 -11.78
CA PHE A 153 11.35 -2.40 -11.30
C PHE A 153 11.23 -2.56 -9.80
N GLU A 154 11.28 -3.81 -9.38
CA GLU A 154 11.39 -4.21 -7.99
C GLU A 154 12.59 -5.14 -7.81
N TYR A 155 13.33 -4.94 -6.74
CA TYR A 155 14.39 -5.84 -6.28
C TYR A 155 14.11 -6.26 -4.85
N ASN A 156 14.07 -7.57 -4.64
CA ASN A 156 13.90 -8.19 -3.34
C ASN A 156 15.17 -8.96 -2.97
N ALA A 157 15.59 -8.88 -1.72
CA ALA A 157 16.71 -9.67 -1.21
C ALA A 157 16.49 -10.13 0.22
N SER A 158 16.76 -11.41 0.48
CA SER A 158 16.94 -11.95 1.83
C SER A 158 18.41 -11.81 2.23
N LEU A 159 18.67 -11.07 3.29
CA LEU A 159 20.02 -10.80 3.76
C LEU A 159 20.49 -11.94 4.68
N GLY A 160 21.71 -12.37 4.48
CA GLY A 160 22.35 -13.42 5.29
C GLY A 160 23.45 -12.92 6.22
N GLY A 161 24.09 -13.84 6.93
CA GLY A 161 25.20 -13.52 7.82
C GLY A 161 24.75 -12.73 9.05
N PHE A 162 25.38 -11.59 9.33
CA PHE A 162 25.02 -10.73 10.46
C PHE A 162 23.58 -10.18 10.37
N PHE A 163 23.05 -10.06 9.14
CA PHE A 163 21.69 -9.57 8.86
C PHE A 163 20.69 -10.70 8.60
N ASP A 164 20.97 -11.92 9.06
CA ASP A 164 20.10 -13.06 8.84
C ASP A 164 18.67 -12.79 9.32
N GLY A 165 17.71 -13.18 8.47
CA GLY A 165 16.28 -12.92 8.68
C GLY A 165 15.83 -11.50 8.39
N LEU A 166 16.71 -10.59 7.90
CA LEU A 166 16.30 -9.32 7.32
C LEU A 166 15.97 -9.50 5.84
N GLU A 167 14.90 -8.87 5.43
CA GLU A 167 14.45 -8.79 4.04
C GLU A 167 14.52 -7.34 3.58
N PHE A 168 15.09 -7.14 2.41
CA PHE A 168 15.22 -5.86 1.75
C PHE A 168 14.33 -5.82 0.51
N ASN A 169 13.59 -4.74 0.34
CA ASN A 169 12.81 -4.44 -0.85
C ASN A 169 13.17 -3.07 -1.37
N TRP A 170 13.35 -2.95 -2.67
CA TRP A 170 13.54 -1.71 -3.39
C TRP A 170 12.66 -1.68 -4.62
N GLN A 171 11.92 -0.59 -4.83
CA GLN A 171 11.11 -0.35 -6.02
C GLN A 171 11.47 1.00 -6.62
N PHE A 172 11.56 1.06 -7.93
CA PHE A 172 11.64 2.29 -8.71
C PHE A 172 10.50 2.32 -9.71
N LEU A 173 9.64 3.34 -9.61
CA LEU A 173 8.37 3.42 -10.30
C LEU A 173 8.24 4.75 -11.04
N GLU A 174 7.72 4.69 -12.25
CA GLU A 174 7.35 5.86 -13.06
C GLU A 174 5.85 5.83 -13.35
N GLU A 175 5.29 6.98 -13.52
CA GLU A 175 3.88 7.13 -13.88
C GLU A 175 3.65 6.75 -15.35
N LEU A 176 2.64 5.92 -15.62
CA LEU A 176 2.35 5.34 -16.94
C LEU A 176 1.03 5.85 -17.55
N SER A 177 0.11 6.38 -16.76
CA SER A 177 -1.23 6.76 -17.23
C SER A 177 -1.29 8.14 -17.89
N GLY A 178 -0.19 8.94 -17.83
CA GLY A 178 -0.10 10.25 -18.45
C GLY A 178 -0.74 11.39 -17.65
N TYR A 179 -1.12 11.17 -16.39
CA TYR A 179 -1.66 12.22 -15.53
C TYR A 179 -0.58 13.16 -15.01
N HIS A 180 0.62 12.67 -14.81
CA HIS A 180 1.78 13.45 -14.38
C HIS A 180 3.09 12.78 -14.80
N ALA A 181 4.21 13.48 -14.74
CA ALA A 181 5.54 12.91 -15.02
C ALA A 181 6.28 12.49 -13.74
N GLY A 182 5.53 12.04 -12.74
CA GLY A 182 6.07 11.73 -11.42
C GLY A 182 6.75 10.37 -11.34
N ARG A 183 7.69 10.29 -10.41
CA ARG A 183 8.44 9.08 -10.07
C ARG A 183 8.36 8.81 -8.59
N GLU A 184 8.42 7.54 -8.24
CA GLU A 184 8.43 7.08 -6.86
C GLU A 184 9.54 6.05 -6.68
N MET A 185 10.27 6.14 -5.56
CA MET A 185 11.24 5.12 -5.16
C MET A 185 10.91 4.69 -3.74
N ARG A 186 10.75 3.39 -3.54
CA ARG A 186 10.41 2.80 -2.24
C ARG A 186 11.57 1.94 -1.77
N LEU A 187 11.92 2.09 -0.51
CA LEU A 187 12.90 1.30 0.19
C LEU A 187 12.25 0.73 1.42
N ALA A 188 12.48 -0.54 1.71
CA ALA A 188 12.04 -1.13 2.95
C ALA A 188 12.96 -2.23 3.44
N ILE A 189 13.05 -2.34 4.75
CA ILE A 189 13.61 -3.48 5.44
C ILE A 189 12.55 -4.04 6.37
N SER A 190 12.46 -5.36 6.43
CA SER A 190 11.52 -6.05 7.32
C SER A 190 12.15 -7.27 7.97
N ARG A 191 11.64 -7.62 9.12
CA ARG A 191 12.07 -8.79 9.88
C ARG A 191 10.92 -9.38 10.67
N ASP A 192 10.88 -10.72 10.71
CA ASP A 192 10.07 -11.44 11.68
C ASP A 192 10.85 -11.50 13.01
N PHE A 193 10.30 -10.98 14.09
CA PHE A 193 10.99 -10.89 15.38
C PHE A 193 10.40 -11.80 16.46
N LEU A 194 9.16 -12.27 16.27
CA LEU A 194 8.49 -13.31 17.07
C LEU A 194 7.69 -14.18 16.09
N THR A 195 7.20 -15.33 16.59
CA THR A 195 6.52 -16.34 15.76
C THR A 195 5.43 -15.78 14.84
N TYR A 196 4.74 -14.72 15.26
CA TYR A 196 3.59 -14.15 14.55
C TYR A 196 3.73 -12.65 14.26
N TRP A 197 4.87 -12.06 14.54
CA TRP A 197 5.08 -10.63 14.45
C TRP A 197 6.13 -10.29 13.42
N ARG A 198 5.83 -9.27 12.64
CA ARG A 198 6.75 -8.67 11.66
C ARG A 198 6.86 -7.17 11.89
N ALA A 199 8.07 -6.64 11.88
CA ALA A 199 8.34 -5.21 11.85
C ALA A 199 8.92 -4.82 10.50
N SER A 200 8.56 -3.63 10.03
CA SER A 200 9.06 -3.06 8.78
C SER A 200 9.38 -1.58 8.96
N LEU A 201 10.51 -1.18 8.41
CA LEU A 201 10.90 0.21 8.28
C LEU A 201 11.02 0.53 6.80
N GLY A 202 10.45 1.64 6.38
CA GLY A 202 10.47 2.05 4.98
C GLY A 202 10.75 3.52 4.80
N ALA A 203 11.19 3.86 3.60
CA ALA A 203 11.32 5.22 3.11
C ALA A 203 10.79 5.28 1.68
N ASN A 204 10.00 6.30 1.39
CA ASN A 204 9.39 6.52 0.09
C ASN A 204 9.78 7.89 -0.44
N PHE A 205 10.55 7.92 -1.52
CA PHE A 205 10.83 9.14 -2.26
C PHE A 205 9.75 9.39 -3.30
N GLN A 206 9.21 10.59 -3.31
CA GLN A 206 8.28 11.06 -4.32
C GLN A 206 8.91 12.25 -5.03
N SER A 207 8.92 12.23 -6.37
CA SER A 207 9.46 13.33 -7.15
C SER A 207 8.60 14.59 -7.02
N ARG A 208 9.15 15.73 -7.40
CA ARG A 208 8.43 17.00 -7.40
C ARG A 208 7.12 16.94 -8.18
N ASP A 209 7.13 16.34 -9.37
CA ASP A 209 5.94 16.27 -10.24
C ASP A 209 4.86 15.37 -9.64
N TYR A 210 5.25 14.26 -8.98
CA TYR A 210 4.34 13.41 -8.22
C TYR A 210 3.67 14.20 -7.08
N ILE A 211 4.48 14.89 -6.26
CA ILE A 211 3.98 15.68 -5.12
C ILE A 211 3.11 16.83 -5.62
N ASN A 212 3.52 17.51 -6.71
CA ASN A 212 2.76 18.62 -7.27
C ASN A 212 1.39 18.15 -7.78
N TYR A 213 1.29 16.98 -8.37
CA TYR A 213 0.02 16.44 -8.85
C TYR A 213 -0.95 16.15 -7.71
N TYR A 214 -0.52 15.45 -6.67
CA TYR A 214 -1.41 15.06 -5.56
C TYR A 214 -1.59 16.17 -4.52
N PHE A 215 -0.55 16.85 -4.17
CA PHE A 215 -0.50 17.79 -3.03
C PHE A 215 -0.25 19.25 -3.43
N GLY A 216 -0.05 19.55 -4.70
CA GLY A 216 0.04 20.90 -5.21
C GLY A 216 -1.32 21.62 -5.19
N VAL A 217 -1.29 22.96 -5.15
CA VAL A 217 -2.45 23.83 -5.28
C VAL A 217 -2.17 24.82 -6.39
N SER A 218 -2.86 24.66 -7.53
CA SER A 218 -2.73 25.55 -8.68
C SER A 218 -3.34 26.93 -8.41
N ALA A 219 -3.08 27.89 -9.28
CA ALA A 219 -3.68 29.23 -9.18
C ALA A 219 -5.22 29.21 -9.26
N SER A 220 -5.79 28.26 -10.02
CA SER A 220 -7.24 28.07 -10.15
C SER A 220 -7.89 27.37 -8.95
N GLU A 221 -7.12 26.61 -8.18
CA GLU A 221 -7.56 25.93 -6.95
C GLU A 221 -7.36 26.79 -5.69
N ALA A 222 -6.57 27.86 -5.81
CA ALA A 222 -6.27 28.72 -4.66
C ALA A 222 -7.52 29.43 -4.14
N SER A 223 -7.67 29.46 -2.83
CA SER A 223 -8.80 30.06 -2.11
C SER A 223 -8.33 30.64 -0.77
N PRO A 224 -9.16 31.37 -0.02
CA PRO A 224 -8.78 31.82 1.32
C PRO A 224 -8.36 30.69 2.29
N LEU A 225 -8.83 29.45 2.03
CA LEU A 225 -8.49 28.27 2.84
C LEU A 225 -7.25 27.54 2.36
N PHE A 226 -6.95 27.63 1.04
CA PHE A 226 -5.85 26.91 0.40
C PHE A 226 -5.00 27.89 -0.43
N SER A 227 -3.88 28.31 0.12
CA SER A 227 -2.92 29.14 -0.63
C SER A 227 -2.30 28.33 -1.77
N ARG A 228 -1.87 29.02 -2.84
CA ARG A 228 -1.13 28.39 -3.93
C ARG A 228 0.10 27.67 -3.39
N TYR A 229 0.31 26.43 -3.84
CA TYR A 229 1.45 25.63 -3.45
C TYR A 229 2.01 24.84 -4.63
N THR A 230 3.31 24.97 -4.83
CA THR A 230 4.09 24.16 -5.78
C THR A 230 5.35 23.71 -5.05
N PRO A 231 5.57 22.41 -4.88
CA PRO A 231 6.77 21.92 -4.19
C PRO A 231 8.03 22.32 -4.97
N ASN A 232 9.08 22.70 -4.25
CA ASN A 232 10.36 23.06 -4.84
C ASN A 232 11.18 21.85 -5.29
N SER A 233 11.00 20.73 -4.61
CA SER A 233 11.74 19.48 -4.84
C SER A 233 10.86 18.25 -4.54
N GLY A 234 11.36 17.08 -4.86
CA GLY A 234 10.87 15.83 -4.30
C GLY A 234 11.24 15.68 -2.82
N GLY A 235 10.71 14.64 -2.18
CA GLY A 235 10.97 14.42 -0.76
C GLY A 235 10.83 12.96 -0.32
N TRP A 236 11.48 12.64 0.81
CA TRP A 236 11.45 11.33 1.44
C TRP A 236 10.43 11.29 2.58
N SER A 237 9.39 10.48 2.44
CA SER A 237 8.49 10.11 3.52
C SER A 237 8.98 8.84 4.21
N LYS A 238 8.70 8.69 5.50
CA LYS A 238 9.14 7.54 6.32
C LYS A 238 7.95 6.68 6.68
N LEU A 239 8.16 5.38 6.81
CA LEU A 239 7.14 4.41 7.20
C LEU A 239 7.69 3.49 8.29
N VAL A 240 6.90 3.32 9.34
CA VAL A 240 7.09 2.28 10.35
C VAL A 240 5.85 1.43 10.39
N ARG A 241 5.99 0.10 10.40
CA ARG A 241 4.87 -0.82 10.45
C ARG A 241 5.19 -2.00 11.36
N VAL A 242 4.19 -2.43 12.11
CA VAL A 242 4.22 -3.66 12.89
C VAL A 242 2.96 -4.45 12.53
N GLU A 243 3.12 -5.72 12.23
CA GLU A 243 2.03 -6.62 11.87
C GLU A 243 2.06 -7.89 12.72
N TYR A 244 0.88 -8.38 13.01
CA TYR A 244 0.63 -9.63 13.69
C TYR A 244 -0.24 -10.51 12.80
N LEU A 245 0.16 -11.76 12.60
CA LEU A 245 -0.65 -12.76 11.93
C LEU A 245 -0.51 -14.11 12.64
N LYS A 246 -1.61 -14.59 13.20
CA LYS A 246 -1.68 -15.90 13.84
C LYS A 246 -2.68 -16.79 13.13
N PRO A 247 -2.26 -17.84 12.40
CA PRO A 247 -3.15 -18.86 11.89
C PRO A 247 -3.87 -19.57 13.05
N LEU A 248 -5.19 -19.74 12.90
CA LEU A 248 -6.02 -20.53 13.84
C LEU A 248 -6.41 -21.88 13.22
N SER A 249 -6.58 -21.89 11.89
CA SER A 249 -6.88 -23.08 11.09
C SER A 249 -6.37 -22.88 9.65
N PRO A 250 -6.48 -23.86 8.76
CA PRO A 250 -6.13 -23.68 7.33
C PRO A 250 -6.86 -22.52 6.64
N HIS A 251 -8.06 -22.19 7.09
CA HIS A 251 -8.90 -21.16 6.48
C HIS A 251 -9.08 -19.90 7.35
N LEU A 252 -8.54 -19.86 8.55
CA LEU A 252 -8.80 -18.75 9.47
C LEU A 252 -7.53 -18.28 10.17
N ALA A 253 -7.31 -16.97 10.18
CA ALA A 253 -6.24 -16.35 10.96
C ALA A 253 -6.73 -15.08 11.69
N ILE A 254 -6.05 -14.72 12.77
CA ILE A 254 -6.16 -13.40 13.38
C ILE A 254 -5.08 -12.51 12.76
N LYS A 255 -5.47 -11.32 12.31
CA LYS A 255 -4.56 -10.30 11.77
C LYS A 255 -4.72 -9.00 12.55
N GLY A 256 -3.59 -8.44 12.97
CA GLY A 256 -3.50 -7.11 13.54
C GLY A 256 -2.39 -6.33 12.86
N GLY A 257 -2.42 -5.01 12.96
CA GLY A 257 -1.33 -4.19 12.45
C GLY A 257 -1.48 -2.73 12.81
N ALA A 258 -0.34 -2.09 12.98
CA ALA A 258 -0.23 -0.64 13.18
C ALA A 258 0.82 -0.10 12.21
N ALA A 259 0.55 1.06 11.62
CA ALA A 259 1.51 1.75 10.76
C ALA A 259 1.49 3.26 11.02
N LEU A 260 2.66 3.86 10.87
CA LEU A 260 2.88 5.29 10.91
C LEU A 260 3.63 5.71 9.65
N LYS A 261 3.02 6.58 8.84
CA LYS A 261 3.67 7.26 7.72
C LYS A 261 3.90 8.73 8.10
N ILE A 262 5.14 9.17 8.01
CA ILE A 262 5.54 10.56 8.23
C ILE A 262 5.91 11.13 6.86
N PHE A 263 5.21 12.17 6.44
CA PHE A 263 5.44 12.79 5.15
C PHE A 263 6.75 13.59 5.10
N SER A 264 7.30 13.72 3.90
CA SER A 264 8.39 14.66 3.62
C SER A 264 7.91 16.11 3.82
N SER A 265 8.82 17.05 4.07
CA SER A 265 8.47 18.47 4.11
C SER A 265 7.79 18.94 2.82
N ALA A 266 8.25 18.46 1.67
CA ALA A 266 7.64 18.78 0.38
C ALA A 266 6.16 18.35 0.25
N VAL A 267 5.69 17.39 1.03
CA VAL A 267 4.26 17.02 1.14
C VAL A 267 3.62 17.76 2.31
N ALA A 268 4.26 17.76 3.48
CA ALA A 268 3.72 18.32 4.71
C ALA A 268 3.48 19.84 4.65
N ASP A 269 4.27 20.57 3.87
CA ASP A 269 4.13 22.03 3.67
C ASP A 269 2.94 22.38 2.74
N SER A 270 2.27 21.37 2.15
CA SER A 270 1.08 21.62 1.34
C SER A 270 -0.07 22.17 2.20
N PRO A 271 -0.72 23.26 1.76
CA PRO A 271 -1.87 23.82 2.47
C PRO A 271 -3.09 22.88 2.47
N LEU A 272 -3.09 21.82 1.67
CA LEU A 272 -4.11 20.79 1.69
C LEU A 272 -4.02 19.90 2.95
N LEU A 273 -2.85 19.80 3.57
CA LEU A 273 -2.65 18.95 4.73
C LEU A 273 -2.98 19.68 6.03
N GLU A 274 -3.61 18.98 6.93
CA GLU A 274 -3.78 19.34 8.34
C GLU A 274 -2.73 18.64 9.19
N GLU A 275 -2.41 17.38 8.82
CA GLU A 275 -1.48 16.53 9.54
C GLU A 275 -0.29 16.13 8.66
N SER A 276 0.90 16.14 9.23
CA SER A 276 2.14 15.71 8.55
C SER A 276 2.38 14.19 8.64
N SER A 277 1.45 13.44 9.19
CA SER A 277 1.54 11.99 9.37
C SER A 277 0.20 11.30 9.24
N VAL A 278 0.26 10.00 8.94
CA VAL A 278 -0.90 9.10 8.86
C VAL A 278 -0.68 7.94 9.80
N TYR A 279 -1.65 7.69 10.64
CA TYR A 279 -1.71 6.52 11.52
C TYR A 279 -2.72 5.54 10.97
N SER A 280 -2.36 4.26 10.95
CA SER A 280 -3.28 3.19 10.57
C SER A 280 -3.25 2.11 11.63
N LEU A 281 -4.43 1.63 12.00
CA LEU A 281 -4.62 0.52 12.93
C LEU A 281 -5.68 -0.42 12.38
N PHE A 282 -5.44 -1.71 12.52
CA PHE A 282 -6.41 -2.76 12.16
C PHE A 282 -6.28 -3.95 13.10
N LEU A 283 -7.41 -4.52 13.48
CA LEU A 283 -7.50 -5.80 14.18
C LEU A 283 -8.73 -6.56 13.70
N GLY A 284 -8.57 -7.82 13.27
CA GLY A 284 -9.68 -8.62 12.75
C GLY A 284 -9.30 -10.06 12.47
N GLY A 285 -10.26 -10.78 11.92
CA GLY A 285 -10.09 -12.12 11.40
C GLY A 285 -9.90 -12.08 9.88
N VAL A 286 -9.15 -13.02 9.33
CA VAL A 286 -8.99 -13.24 7.89
C VAL A 286 -9.42 -14.65 7.56
N TYR A 287 -10.33 -14.75 6.60
CA TYR A 287 -10.78 -16.03 6.05
C TYR A 287 -10.17 -16.26 4.66
N TYR A 288 -9.60 -17.44 4.46
CA TYR A 288 -8.98 -17.92 3.23
C TYR A 288 -9.90 -18.94 2.57
N PHE A 289 -10.23 -18.75 1.30
CA PHE A 289 -11.13 -19.60 0.53
C PHE A 289 -10.40 -20.76 -0.14
#